data_6600b0498767b27d9a551b1ea6cf7afe
#
_entry.id   6600b0498767b27d9a551b1ea6cf7afe
#
_cell.length_a   1.000
_cell.length_b   1.000
_cell.length_c   1.000
_cell.angle_alpha   90.00
_cell.angle_beta   90.00
_cell.angle_gamma   90.00
#
_symmetry.space_group_name_H-M   'P 1'
#
loop_
_entity.id
_entity.type
_entity.pdbx_description
1 polymer ?
#
loop_
_entity_poly.entity_id
_entity_poly.type
_entity_poly.pdbx_seq_one_letter_code
_entity_poly.pdbx_strand_id
1 'polypeptide(L)'
;TKELQEFSELIEIPVYTTMPGKSSFDERHPLALGSGSSSTSLQARRWLQESDVLFAVGSSMTRTGYGQPIPDGKVIIHNVETIEDINKDFSVDVGLPGDAKLTLQAMIAELKTQAGENGRKGKTEVAAEIKGIRDGWLAEWTPLLNSEDVPINTYRVIGEIERNLDKENSIVTHDAGAPRDTMMPFYPGTTPHSYIGWGKTTHLGYGIPLMIGAKLARPDKFCLNFMGDGAFGMSGLDIETSVRAGAPITTVVLNNGGMATYPGGYPTARELYGTTHMVGNYAQMAEGMGAVGIIVNTPDEIAPAIKRAQQLNAEGKTVLLDVRSNLEARRSNFS
;
A
#
# COMPACT_ATOMS: atom_id res chain seq x y z
N THR A 1 11.42 -11.83 -6.94
CA THR A 1 10.01 -11.78 -7.41
C THR A 1 9.71 -12.83 -8.47
N LYS A 2 10.60 -13.06 -9.44
CA LYS A 2 10.40 -14.08 -10.50
C LYS A 2 10.25 -15.48 -9.91
N GLU A 3 11.10 -15.84 -8.98
CA GLU A 3 11.06 -17.13 -8.31
C GLU A 3 9.78 -17.32 -7.48
N LEU A 4 9.30 -16.26 -6.84
CA LEU A 4 8.03 -16.30 -6.11
C LEU A 4 6.85 -16.52 -7.06
N GLN A 5 6.85 -15.88 -8.21
CA GLN A 5 5.81 -16.07 -9.22
C GLN A 5 5.89 -17.50 -9.79
N GLU A 6 7.06 -17.98 -10.21
CA GLU A 6 7.23 -19.34 -10.73
C GLU A 6 6.80 -20.40 -9.71
N PHE A 7 7.19 -20.23 -8.44
CA PHE A 7 6.78 -21.13 -7.35
C PHE A 7 5.26 -21.13 -7.18
N SER A 8 4.64 -19.94 -7.12
CA SER A 8 3.20 -19.78 -7.00
C SER A 8 2.44 -20.45 -8.14
N GLU A 9 2.88 -20.24 -9.39
CA GLU A 9 2.27 -20.83 -10.57
C GLU A 9 2.44 -22.35 -10.62
N LEU A 10 3.61 -22.85 -10.21
CA LEU A 10 3.93 -24.28 -10.28
C LEU A 10 3.02 -25.14 -9.39
N ILE A 11 2.62 -24.64 -8.26
CA ILE A 11 1.73 -25.36 -7.30
C ILE A 11 0.36 -24.71 -7.14
N GLU A 12 0.08 -23.65 -7.87
CA GLU A 12 -1.16 -22.88 -7.82
C GLU A 12 -1.52 -22.41 -6.40
N ILE A 13 -0.52 -21.87 -5.70
CA ILE A 13 -0.68 -21.31 -4.36
C ILE A 13 -0.91 -19.79 -4.44
N PRO A 14 -1.95 -19.27 -3.76
CA PRO A 14 -2.18 -17.84 -3.72
C PRO A 14 -1.08 -17.08 -2.96
N VAL A 15 -0.82 -15.84 -3.37
CA VAL A 15 0.18 -14.98 -2.76
C VAL A 15 -0.47 -13.74 -2.14
N TYR A 16 -0.25 -13.57 -0.85
CA TYR A 16 -0.55 -12.39 -0.08
C TYR A 16 0.74 -11.68 0.32
N THR A 17 0.84 -10.38 0.13
CA THR A 17 2.01 -9.61 0.56
C THR A 17 1.71 -8.77 1.80
N THR A 18 2.68 -8.69 2.70
CA THR A 18 2.61 -7.72 3.79
C THR A 18 2.74 -6.30 3.24
N MET A 19 2.41 -5.30 4.05
CA MET A 19 2.52 -3.90 3.67
C MET A 19 3.93 -3.52 3.17
N PRO A 20 5.05 -3.90 3.85
CA PRO A 20 6.40 -3.68 3.31
C PRO A 20 6.72 -4.53 2.08
N GLY A 21 6.06 -5.67 1.92
CA GLY A 21 6.25 -6.57 0.79
C GLY A 21 5.40 -6.24 -0.44
N LYS A 22 4.54 -5.22 -0.36
CA LYS A 22 3.70 -4.80 -1.51
C LYS A 22 4.60 -4.50 -2.71
N SER A 23 4.13 -4.91 -3.90
CA SER A 23 4.87 -4.94 -5.18
C SER A 23 5.96 -6.01 -5.32
N SER A 24 6.15 -6.91 -4.35
CA SER A 24 6.99 -8.10 -4.54
C SER A 24 6.33 -9.20 -5.38
N PHE A 25 5.01 -9.12 -5.57
CA PHE A 25 4.21 -9.96 -6.46
C PHE A 25 3.24 -9.05 -7.23
N ASP A 26 3.08 -9.28 -8.54
CA ASP A 26 2.15 -8.47 -9.35
C ASP A 26 0.71 -8.72 -8.91
N GLU A 27 0.06 -7.70 -8.36
CA GLU A 27 -1.32 -7.83 -7.87
C GLU A 27 -2.37 -7.98 -8.97
N ARG A 28 -1.98 -7.87 -10.26
CA ARG A 28 -2.82 -8.24 -11.42
C ARG A 28 -2.82 -9.74 -11.69
N HIS A 29 -1.85 -10.48 -11.13
CA HIS A 29 -1.72 -11.92 -11.35
C HIS A 29 -2.95 -12.67 -10.82
N PRO A 30 -3.44 -13.73 -11.52
CA PRO A 30 -4.63 -14.47 -11.08
C PRO A 30 -4.53 -15.07 -9.66
N LEU A 31 -3.34 -15.42 -9.21
CA LEU A 31 -3.08 -15.96 -7.87
C LEU A 31 -2.77 -14.87 -6.82
N ALA A 32 -2.84 -13.59 -7.17
CA ALA A 32 -2.60 -12.52 -6.23
C ALA A 32 -3.82 -12.28 -5.33
N LEU A 33 -3.60 -12.34 -4.04
CA LEU A 33 -4.61 -11.98 -3.02
C LEU A 33 -4.61 -10.49 -2.71
N GLY A 34 -3.55 -9.77 -3.09
CA GLY A 34 -3.31 -8.38 -2.73
C GLY A 34 -2.40 -8.24 -1.52
N SER A 35 -2.39 -7.04 -0.97
CA SER A 35 -1.55 -6.68 0.18
C SER A 35 -2.43 -6.22 1.34
N GLY A 36 -1.88 -6.26 2.55
CA GLY A 36 -2.66 -5.81 3.68
C GLY A 36 -1.86 -5.29 4.86
N SER A 37 -2.58 -4.41 5.56
CA SER A 37 -2.33 -3.99 6.92
C SER A 37 -3.52 -4.44 7.78
N SER A 38 -3.96 -3.65 8.74
CA SER A 38 -5.28 -3.80 9.39
C SER A 38 -6.43 -3.75 8.38
N SER A 39 -6.27 -3.01 7.28
CA SER A 39 -7.18 -3.03 6.13
C SER A 39 -6.60 -3.88 5.01
N THR A 40 -7.44 -4.72 4.39
CA THR A 40 -7.04 -5.64 3.31
C THR A 40 -8.22 -5.95 2.39
N SER A 41 -7.99 -6.69 1.32
CA SER A 41 -9.04 -7.18 0.43
C SER A 41 -9.76 -8.41 1.02
N LEU A 42 -11.00 -8.65 0.61
CA LEU A 42 -11.78 -9.79 1.10
C LEU A 42 -11.13 -11.13 0.74
N GLN A 43 -10.59 -11.27 -0.47
CA GLN A 43 -9.92 -12.50 -0.88
C GLN A 43 -8.68 -12.77 -0.01
N ALA A 44 -7.89 -11.76 0.32
CA ALA A 44 -6.75 -11.92 1.22
C ALA A 44 -7.19 -12.39 2.62
N ARG A 45 -8.26 -11.75 3.15
CA ARG A 45 -8.82 -12.12 4.46
C ARG A 45 -9.32 -13.57 4.47
N ARG A 46 -10.11 -13.97 3.47
CA ARG A 46 -10.66 -15.33 3.39
C ARG A 46 -9.58 -16.39 3.30
N TRP A 47 -8.66 -16.25 2.35
CA TRP A 47 -7.58 -17.21 2.18
C TRP A 47 -6.68 -17.31 3.41
N LEU A 48 -6.40 -16.18 4.08
CA LEU A 48 -5.65 -16.22 5.33
C LEU A 48 -6.41 -16.93 6.47
N GLN A 49 -7.74 -16.81 6.50
CA GLN A 49 -8.56 -17.49 7.52
C GLN A 49 -8.69 -19.00 7.24
N GLU A 50 -8.95 -19.36 6.00
CA GLU A 50 -9.37 -20.72 5.61
C GLU A 50 -8.19 -21.65 5.28
N SER A 51 -6.99 -21.10 4.97
CA SER A 51 -5.81 -21.93 4.69
C SER A 51 -5.38 -22.73 5.93
N ASP A 52 -4.98 -23.96 5.73
CA ASP A 52 -4.41 -24.87 6.73
C ASP A 52 -2.87 -24.77 6.79
N VAL A 53 -2.23 -24.34 5.71
CA VAL A 53 -0.77 -24.12 5.62
C VAL A 53 -0.48 -22.68 5.28
N LEU A 54 0.49 -22.08 5.97
CA LEU A 54 1.03 -20.76 5.69
C LEU A 54 2.54 -20.87 5.40
N PHE A 55 2.93 -20.54 4.17
CA PHE A 55 4.34 -20.39 3.82
C PHE A 55 4.73 -18.93 3.83
N ALA A 56 5.47 -18.51 4.84
CA ALA A 56 6.01 -17.16 4.97
C ALA A 56 7.40 -17.08 4.35
N VAL A 57 7.60 -16.20 3.37
CA VAL A 57 8.85 -16.03 2.64
C VAL A 57 9.38 -14.61 2.82
N GLY A 58 10.61 -14.47 3.33
CA GLY A 58 11.27 -13.18 3.51
C GLY A 58 10.56 -12.24 4.49
N SER A 59 9.75 -12.79 5.38
CA SER A 59 8.97 -12.03 6.37
C SER A 59 9.50 -12.35 7.76
N SER A 60 9.63 -11.35 8.62
CA SER A 60 9.98 -11.57 10.03
C SER A 60 8.85 -12.18 10.87
N MET A 61 7.66 -12.33 10.30
CA MET A 61 6.43 -12.80 11.00
C MET A 61 6.20 -12.17 12.38
N THR A 62 6.58 -10.91 12.54
CA THR A 62 6.37 -10.20 13.80
C THR A 62 4.90 -9.85 13.99
N ARG A 63 4.34 -10.13 15.15
CA ARG A 63 3.00 -9.65 15.53
C ARG A 63 3.00 -8.14 15.65
N THR A 64 1.98 -7.52 15.07
CA THR A 64 1.78 -6.07 15.09
C THR A 64 0.29 -5.76 15.09
N GLY A 65 -0.13 -4.69 15.78
CA GLY A 65 -1.51 -4.21 15.73
C GLY A 65 -1.95 -3.66 14.39
N TYR A 66 -1.03 -3.57 13.42
CA TYR A 66 -1.30 -3.06 12.08
C TYR A 66 -1.26 -4.13 10.98
N GLY A 67 -1.02 -5.40 11.35
CA GLY A 67 -1.07 -6.54 10.44
C GLY A 67 -2.43 -7.26 10.48
N GLN A 68 -2.62 -8.20 9.55
CA GLN A 68 -3.73 -9.13 9.64
C GLN A 68 -3.43 -10.18 10.70
N PRO A 69 -4.39 -10.50 11.58
CA PRO A 69 -4.23 -11.60 12.53
C PRO A 69 -4.15 -12.93 11.77
N ILE A 70 -3.13 -13.72 12.07
CA ILE A 70 -2.97 -15.08 11.56
C ILE A 70 -3.69 -16.01 12.53
N PRO A 71 -4.70 -16.78 12.08
CA PRO A 71 -5.39 -17.74 12.93
C PRO A 71 -4.46 -18.84 13.45
N ASP A 72 -4.77 -19.34 14.64
CA ASP A 72 -4.07 -20.49 15.22
C ASP A 72 -4.40 -21.79 14.47
N GLY A 73 -3.56 -22.82 14.68
CA GLY A 73 -3.79 -24.17 14.14
C GLY A 73 -3.29 -24.39 12.71
N LYS A 74 -2.62 -23.42 12.11
CA LYS A 74 -1.99 -23.58 10.80
C LYS A 74 -0.63 -24.26 10.92
N VAL A 75 -0.28 -25.06 9.90
CA VAL A 75 1.10 -25.48 9.68
C VAL A 75 1.87 -24.29 9.12
N ILE A 76 2.92 -23.86 9.80
CA ILE A 76 3.74 -22.70 9.40
C ILE A 76 5.10 -23.16 8.87
N ILE A 77 5.32 -22.86 7.59
CA ILE A 77 6.64 -22.97 6.96
C ILE A 77 7.20 -21.54 6.90
N HIS A 78 8.40 -21.32 7.44
CA HIS A 78 8.96 -19.99 7.56
C HIS A 78 10.36 -19.91 6.97
N ASN A 79 10.52 -19.19 5.86
CA ASN A 79 11.81 -18.83 5.29
C ASN A 79 12.14 -17.38 5.67
N VAL A 80 13.29 -17.20 6.27
CA VAL A 80 13.84 -15.89 6.64
C VAL A 80 15.35 -15.98 6.77
N GLU A 81 16.04 -14.91 6.44
CA GLU A 81 17.53 -14.85 6.54
C GLU A 81 17.98 -14.79 7.99
N THR A 82 17.24 -14.08 8.84
CA THR A 82 17.55 -13.89 10.27
C THR A 82 16.95 -15.03 11.09
N ILE A 83 17.81 -15.94 11.59
CA ILE A 83 17.36 -17.13 12.32
C ILE A 83 16.59 -16.81 13.61
N GLU A 84 16.89 -15.67 14.23
CA GLU A 84 16.22 -15.17 15.44
C GLU A 84 14.73 -14.80 15.23
N ASP A 85 14.32 -14.64 13.98
CA ASP A 85 12.91 -14.41 13.65
C ASP A 85 12.10 -15.73 13.60
N ILE A 86 12.76 -16.90 13.52
CA ILE A 86 12.09 -18.20 13.56
C ILE A 86 11.64 -18.51 15.01
N ASN A 87 10.37 -18.88 15.17
CA ASN A 87 9.72 -19.10 16.48
C ASN A 87 9.64 -17.86 17.39
N LYS A 88 9.75 -16.67 16.84
CA LYS A 88 9.72 -15.44 17.62
C LYS A 88 8.31 -15.11 18.16
N ASP A 89 7.35 -14.96 17.28
CA ASP A 89 5.96 -14.60 17.62
C ASP A 89 4.95 -15.71 17.27
N PHE A 90 5.34 -16.65 16.40
CA PHE A 90 4.54 -17.78 15.97
C PHE A 90 5.37 -19.05 16.06
N SER A 91 4.74 -20.14 16.52
CA SER A 91 5.35 -21.47 16.46
C SER A 91 5.48 -21.89 15.00
N VAL A 92 6.68 -22.30 14.59
CA VAL A 92 7.01 -22.68 13.21
C VAL A 92 7.21 -24.19 13.13
N ASP A 93 6.49 -24.85 12.23
CA ASP A 93 6.63 -26.30 12.03
C ASP A 93 7.86 -26.63 11.18
N VAL A 94 8.16 -25.80 10.15
CA VAL A 94 9.32 -25.98 9.29
C VAL A 94 10.05 -24.65 9.13
N GLY A 95 11.23 -24.53 9.74
CA GLY A 95 12.13 -23.38 9.60
C GLY A 95 13.10 -23.58 8.45
N LEU A 96 13.19 -22.59 7.55
CA LEU A 96 14.08 -22.56 6.39
C LEU A 96 14.95 -21.29 6.47
N PRO A 97 15.99 -21.28 7.33
CA PRO A 97 16.88 -20.11 7.42
C PRO A 97 17.69 -19.97 6.14
N GLY A 98 17.66 -18.78 5.51
CA GLY A 98 18.41 -18.50 4.31
C GLY A 98 17.77 -17.46 3.40
N ASP A 99 18.50 -17.12 2.35
CA ASP A 99 18.06 -16.20 1.30
C ASP A 99 16.78 -16.70 0.60
N ALA A 100 15.79 -15.85 0.51
CA ALA A 100 14.46 -16.20 -0.02
C ALA A 100 14.52 -16.64 -1.50
N LYS A 101 15.39 -16.01 -2.32
CA LYS A 101 15.54 -16.36 -3.73
C LYS A 101 16.16 -17.76 -3.88
N LEU A 102 17.25 -18.03 -3.17
CA LEU A 102 17.93 -19.32 -3.23
C LEU A 102 17.04 -20.45 -2.69
N THR A 103 16.32 -20.20 -1.61
CA THR A 103 15.35 -21.16 -1.05
C THR A 103 14.25 -21.48 -2.07
N LEU A 104 13.64 -20.46 -2.69
CA LEU A 104 12.61 -20.68 -3.71
C LEU A 104 13.17 -21.42 -4.93
N GLN A 105 14.39 -21.12 -5.37
CA GLN A 105 15.03 -21.84 -6.48
C GLN A 105 15.22 -23.33 -6.17
N ALA A 106 15.68 -23.66 -4.96
CA ALA A 106 15.83 -25.05 -4.53
C ALA A 106 14.48 -25.78 -4.44
N MET A 107 13.45 -25.11 -3.89
CA MET A 107 12.10 -25.67 -3.81
C MET A 107 11.48 -25.89 -5.21
N ILE A 108 11.64 -24.95 -6.15
CA ILE A 108 11.17 -25.09 -7.53
C ILE A 108 11.83 -26.30 -8.22
N ALA A 109 13.15 -26.46 -8.06
CA ALA A 109 13.88 -27.59 -8.65
C ALA A 109 13.35 -28.93 -8.11
N GLU A 110 13.14 -29.02 -6.80
CA GLU A 110 12.61 -30.23 -6.16
C GLU A 110 11.16 -30.51 -6.58
N LEU A 111 10.31 -29.49 -6.63
CA LEU A 111 8.92 -29.63 -7.09
C LEU A 111 8.82 -30.11 -8.53
N LYS A 112 9.67 -29.62 -9.43
CA LYS A 112 9.74 -30.10 -10.81
C LYS A 112 10.15 -31.57 -10.88
N THR A 113 11.06 -31.99 -10.01
CA THR A 113 11.45 -33.41 -9.90
C THR A 113 10.29 -34.28 -9.44
N GLN A 114 9.51 -33.84 -8.46
CA GLN A 114 8.41 -34.62 -7.88
C GLN A 114 7.11 -34.56 -8.72
N ALA A 115 6.77 -33.41 -9.29
CA ALA A 115 5.48 -33.16 -9.94
C ALA A 115 5.58 -32.89 -11.45
N GLY A 116 6.78 -32.92 -12.02
CA GLY A 116 7.07 -32.60 -13.42
C GLY A 116 7.13 -31.08 -13.67
N GLU A 117 7.61 -30.70 -14.85
CA GLU A 117 7.88 -29.31 -15.24
C GLU A 117 6.71 -28.35 -15.08
N ASN A 118 5.48 -28.84 -15.22
CA ASN A 118 4.27 -28.04 -15.12
C ASN A 118 3.58 -28.13 -13.75
N GLY A 119 4.00 -29.04 -12.88
CA GLY A 119 3.41 -29.22 -11.56
C GLY A 119 1.87 -29.29 -11.58
N ARG A 120 1.22 -28.38 -10.85
CA ARG A 120 -0.26 -28.24 -10.78
C ARG A 120 -0.79 -27.11 -11.67
N LYS A 121 0.04 -26.42 -12.43
CA LYS A 121 -0.33 -25.25 -13.23
C LYS A 121 -1.55 -25.54 -14.14
N GLY A 122 -2.58 -24.74 -14.06
CA GLY A 122 -3.82 -24.86 -14.82
C GLY A 122 -4.70 -26.07 -14.43
N LYS A 123 -4.47 -26.68 -13.27
CA LYS A 123 -5.19 -27.90 -12.82
C LYS A 123 -6.12 -27.64 -11.62
N THR A 124 -6.23 -26.40 -11.17
CA THR A 124 -7.09 -26.04 -10.02
C THR A 124 -8.04 -24.89 -10.36
N GLU A 125 -9.07 -24.72 -9.53
CA GLU A 125 -10.03 -23.62 -9.65
C GLU A 125 -9.62 -22.39 -8.80
N VAL A 126 -8.43 -22.39 -8.20
CA VAL A 126 -7.97 -21.36 -7.25
C VAL A 126 -8.04 -19.95 -7.85
N ALA A 127 -7.55 -19.76 -9.06
CA ALA A 127 -7.57 -18.46 -9.72
C ALA A 127 -9.00 -17.94 -9.97
N ALA A 128 -9.93 -18.84 -10.35
CA ALA A 128 -11.33 -18.51 -10.57
C ALA A 128 -12.03 -18.14 -9.26
N GLU A 129 -11.73 -18.86 -8.18
CA GLU A 129 -12.26 -18.57 -6.85
C GLU A 129 -11.78 -17.20 -6.35
N ILE A 130 -10.47 -16.91 -6.45
CA ILE A 130 -9.91 -15.60 -6.08
C ILE A 130 -10.61 -14.50 -6.87
N LYS A 131 -10.78 -14.68 -8.18
CA LYS A 131 -11.46 -13.72 -9.05
C LYS A 131 -12.89 -13.47 -8.60
N GLY A 132 -13.66 -14.51 -8.32
CA GLY A 132 -15.05 -14.39 -7.88
C GLY A 132 -15.19 -13.60 -6.58
N ILE A 133 -14.34 -13.87 -5.60
CA ILE A 133 -14.33 -13.14 -4.31
C ILE A 133 -13.93 -11.68 -4.54
N ARG A 134 -12.90 -11.44 -5.33
CA ARG A 134 -12.39 -10.09 -5.65
C ARG A 134 -13.45 -9.24 -6.36
N ASP A 135 -14.09 -9.79 -7.38
CA ASP A 135 -15.09 -9.07 -8.16
C ASP A 135 -16.30 -8.68 -7.30
N GLY A 136 -16.78 -9.58 -6.45
CA GLY A 136 -17.86 -9.30 -5.50
C GLY A 136 -17.47 -8.20 -4.50
N TRP A 137 -16.28 -8.30 -3.92
CA TRP A 137 -15.77 -7.29 -2.99
C TRP A 137 -15.59 -5.92 -3.66
N LEU A 138 -14.98 -5.87 -4.85
CA LEU A 138 -14.80 -4.62 -5.58
C LEU A 138 -16.14 -3.96 -5.97
N ALA A 139 -17.16 -4.77 -6.30
CA ALA A 139 -18.50 -4.24 -6.60
C ALA A 139 -19.08 -3.45 -5.42
N GLU A 140 -18.83 -3.86 -4.17
CA GLU A 140 -19.27 -3.16 -2.97
C GLU A 140 -18.54 -1.81 -2.77
N TRP A 141 -17.30 -1.68 -3.26
CA TRP A 141 -16.47 -0.49 -3.10
C TRP A 141 -16.49 0.44 -4.31
N THR A 142 -16.93 -0.05 -5.46
CA THR A 142 -17.02 0.72 -6.70
C THR A 142 -17.79 2.05 -6.56
N PRO A 143 -18.91 2.12 -5.81
CA PRO A 143 -19.59 3.40 -5.59
C PRO A 143 -18.72 4.45 -4.89
N LEU A 144 -17.89 4.06 -3.92
CA LEU A 144 -16.97 4.97 -3.23
C LEU A 144 -15.77 5.36 -4.11
N LEU A 145 -15.23 4.40 -4.89
CA LEU A 145 -14.14 4.65 -5.84
C LEU A 145 -14.55 5.58 -6.99
N ASN A 146 -15.85 5.75 -7.20
CA ASN A 146 -16.44 6.63 -8.20
C ASN A 146 -17.34 7.71 -7.56
N SER A 147 -17.19 7.99 -6.26
CA SER A 147 -18.02 8.97 -5.56
C SER A 147 -17.92 10.37 -6.19
N GLU A 148 -19.05 11.05 -6.27
CA GLU A 148 -19.16 12.44 -6.70
C GLU A 148 -19.37 13.40 -5.50
N ASP A 149 -19.09 12.93 -4.28
CA ASP A 149 -19.23 13.71 -3.05
C ASP A 149 -18.33 14.95 -3.05
N VAL A 150 -18.87 16.05 -2.52
CA VAL A 150 -18.14 17.29 -2.22
C VAL A 150 -18.46 17.65 -0.76
N PRO A 151 -17.45 17.72 0.13
CA PRO A 151 -16.02 17.47 -0.06
C PRO A 151 -15.70 16.07 -0.57
N ILE A 152 -14.57 15.94 -1.29
CA ILE A 152 -14.19 14.74 -2.04
C ILE A 152 -14.03 13.51 -1.15
N ASN A 153 -14.59 12.37 -1.54
CA ASN A 153 -14.36 11.11 -0.85
C ASN A 153 -12.94 10.59 -1.09
N THR A 154 -12.26 10.13 -0.03
CA THR A 154 -10.89 9.59 -0.11
C THR A 154 -10.75 8.46 -1.12
N TYR A 155 -11.74 7.57 -1.24
CA TYR A 155 -11.71 6.46 -2.20
C TYR A 155 -11.79 6.94 -3.64
N ARG A 156 -12.51 8.05 -3.92
CA ARG A 156 -12.48 8.64 -5.26
C ARG A 156 -11.08 9.11 -5.63
N VAL A 157 -10.35 9.72 -4.70
CA VAL A 157 -8.95 10.13 -4.94
C VAL A 157 -8.08 8.93 -5.29
N ILE A 158 -8.23 7.82 -4.55
CA ILE A 158 -7.48 6.58 -4.80
C ILE A 158 -7.85 5.98 -6.17
N GLY A 159 -9.14 5.96 -6.51
CA GLY A 159 -9.61 5.50 -7.82
C GLY A 159 -9.01 6.32 -8.96
N GLU A 160 -8.91 7.66 -8.81
CA GLU A 160 -8.30 8.50 -9.83
C GLU A 160 -6.77 8.33 -9.91
N ILE A 161 -6.08 8.16 -8.78
CA ILE A 161 -4.65 7.81 -8.77
C ILE A 161 -4.44 6.48 -9.50
N GLU A 162 -5.25 5.47 -9.20
CA GLU A 162 -5.16 4.14 -9.81
C GLU A 162 -5.34 4.19 -11.33
N ARG A 163 -6.31 4.96 -11.83
CA ARG A 163 -6.65 5.07 -13.25
C ARG A 163 -5.68 5.94 -14.06
N ASN A 164 -5.06 6.95 -13.43
CA ASN A 164 -4.27 7.96 -14.15
C ASN A 164 -2.75 7.82 -13.99
N LEU A 165 -2.25 6.85 -13.20
CA LEU A 165 -0.82 6.58 -13.12
C LEU A 165 -0.39 5.45 -14.05
N ASP A 166 0.72 5.67 -14.74
CA ASP A 166 1.50 4.58 -15.34
C ASP A 166 2.23 3.84 -14.21
N LYS A 167 1.67 2.70 -13.81
CA LYS A 167 2.17 1.92 -12.67
C LYS A 167 3.58 1.38 -12.86
N GLU A 168 4.00 1.18 -14.11
CA GLU A 168 5.35 0.70 -14.42
C GLU A 168 6.38 1.83 -14.33
N ASN A 169 5.96 3.07 -14.59
CA ASN A 169 6.81 4.25 -14.54
C ASN A 169 6.56 5.15 -13.33
N SER A 170 5.85 4.64 -12.33
CA SER A 170 5.58 5.36 -11.07
C SER A 170 6.10 4.59 -9.86
N ILE A 171 6.47 5.34 -8.82
CA ILE A 171 6.71 4.84 -7.46
C ILE A 171 5.72 5.55 -6.54
N VAL A 172 4.94 4.77 -5.79
CA VAL A 172 3.90 5.29 -4.93
C VAL A 172 4.14 4.87 -3.49
N THR A 173 3.83 5.74 -2.55
CA THR A 173 3.75 5.42 -1.13
C THR A 173 2.51 6.02 -0.49
N HIS A 174 2.16 5.50 0.65
CA HIS A 174 1.17 6.08 1.56
C HIS A 174 1.85 6.65 2.79
N ASP A 175 1.18 7.56 3.49
CA ASP A 175 1.53 7.95 4.85
C ASP A 175 0.65 7.20 5.88
N ALA A 176 0.91 7.37 7.15
CA ALA A 176 0.21 6.70 8.24
C ALA A 176 -1.26 7.14 8.38
N GLY A 177 -2.03 6.34 9.10
CA GLY A 177 -3.45 6.60 9.37
C GLY A 177 -4.37 6.28 8.19
N ALA A 178 -5.37 7.12 7.96
CA ALA A 178 -6.36 6.92 6.90
C ALA A 178 -5.75 6.66 5.51
N PRO A 179 -4.72 7.39 5.05
CA PRO A 179 -4.09 7.12 3.75
C PRO A 179 -3.60 5.69 3.60
N ARG A 180 -2.93 5.13 4.62
CA ARG A 180 -2.49 3.73 4.62
C ARG A 180 -3.68 2.78 4.50
N ASP A 181 -4.66 2.93 5.37
CA ASP A 181 -5.75 1.97 5.50
C ASP A 181 -6.71 2.01 4.30
N THR A 182 -6.80 3.16 3.62
CA THR A 182 -7.64 3.31 2.44
C THR A 182 -6.92 2.92 1.15
N MET A 183 -5.64 3.22 1.01
CA MET A 183 -4.91 2.99 -0.24
C MET A 183 -4.46 1.53 -0.42
N MET A 184 -4.03 0.89 0.67
CA MET A 184 -3.44 -0.46 0.62
C MET A 184 -4.29 -1.50 -0.10
N PRO A 185 -5.61 -1.63 0.12
CA PRO A 185 -6.43 -2.63 -0.55
C PRO A 185 -6.73 -2.32 -2.02
N PHE A 186 -6.70 -1.04 -2.44
CA PHE A 186 -7.29 -0.60 -3.72
C PHE A 186 -6.28 -0.13 -4.76
N TYR A 187 -5.06 0.24 -4.37
CA TYR A 187 -4.01 0.57 -5.32
C TYR A 187 -3.10 -0.63 -5.56
N PRO A 188 -3.10 -1.26 -6.76
CA PRO A 188 -2.31 -2.47 -7.00
C PRO A 188 -0.83 -2.16 -7.20
N GLY A 189 0.05 -2.90 -6.50
CA GLY A 189 1.47 -2.96 -6.78
C GLY A 189 1.72 -3.92 -7.94
N THR A 190 2.30 -3.46 -9.04
CA THR A 190 2.41 -4.26 -10.28
C THR A 190 3.82 -4.65 -10.65
N THR A 191 4.78 -3.81 -10.36
CA THR A 191 6.21 -4.07 -10.65
C THR A 191 7.05 -3.95 -9.38
N PRO A 192 8.16 -4.67 -9.27
CA PRO A 192 9.02 -4.57 -8.10
C PRO A 192 9.43 -3.13 -7.81
N HIS A 193 9.29 -2.73 -6.54
CA HIS A 193 9.56 -1.38 -6.04
C HIS A 193 8.66 -0.26 -6.60
N SER A 194 7.55 -0.57 -7.30
CA SER A 194 6.57 0.44 -7.73
C SER A 194 5.71 0.96 -6.58
N TYR A 195 5.66 0.22 -5.47
CA TYR A 195 5.02 0.64 -4.23
C TYR A 195 5.97 0.43 -3.06
N ILE A 196 6.19 1.46 -2.26
CA ILE A 196 7.00 1.37 -1.06
C ILE A 196 6.09 1.52 0.14
N GLY A 197 5.64 0.38 0.67
CA GLY A 197 4.97 0.30 1.95
C GLY A 197 5.99 0.25 3.08
N TRP A 198 5.62 0.72 4.25
CA TRP A 198 6.52 0.69 5.40
C TRP A 198 5.80 0.18 6.65
N GLY A 199 6.47 -0.54 7.37
CA GLY A 199 6.27 -1.66 8.21
C GLY A 199 5.60 -1.49 9.54
N LYS A 200 6.30 -1.89 10.60
CA LYS A 200 5.77 -2.17 11.95
C LYS A 200 5.40 -0.93 12.73
N THR A 201 5.97 0.22 12.40
CA THR A 201 5.71 1.51 13.01
C THR A 201 4.88 2.36 12.06
N THR A 202 3.88 3.04 12.57
CA THR A 202 3.04 3.92 11.76
C THR A 202 3.51 5.36 11.92
N HIS A 203 4.75 5.61 11.52
CA HIS A 203 5.35 6.93 11.61
C HIS A 203 4.68 7.91 10.65
N LEU A 204 4.09 8.96 11.19
CA LEU A 204 3.49 10.05 10.42
C LEU A 204 4.56 10.95 9.81
N GLY A 205 4.33 11.43 8.59
CA GLY A 205 5.25 12.32 7.87
C GLY A 205 6.37 11.61 7.12
N TYR A 206 6.40 10.28 7.10
CA TYR A 206 7.45 9.52 6.43
C TYR A 206 7.40 9.62 4.90
N GLY A 207 6.22 9.86 4.35
CA GLY A 207 5.97 9.76 2.90
C GLY A 207 6.76 10.75 2.06
N ILE A 208 6.91 12.02 2.49
CA ILE A 208 7.64 13.05 1.74
C ILE A 208 9.13 12.70 1.63
N PRO A 209 9.88 12.51 2.72
CA PRO A 209 11.31 12.17 2.62
C PRO A 209 11.55 10.84 1.92
N LEU A 210 10.66 9.86 2.08
CA LEU A 210 10.74 8.59 1.36
C LEU A 210 10.68 8.80 -0.16
N MET A 211 9.74 9.61 -0.64
CA MET A 211 9.61 9.86 -2.08
C MET A 211 10.76 10.71 -2.63
N ILE A 212 11.33 11.62 -1.85
CA ILE A 212 12.58 12.31 -2.22
C ILE A 212 13.70 11.29 -2.45
N GLY A 213 13.89 10.36 -1.49
CA GLY A 213 14.86 9.28 -1.63
C GLY A 213 14.59 8.38 -2.84
N ALA A 214 13.34 8.02 -3.08
CA ALA A 214 12.93 7.24 -4.24
C ALA A 214 13.23 7.97 -5.56
N LYS A 215 12.97 9.28 -5.62
CA LYS A 215 13.25 10.11 -6.80
C LYS A 215 14.74 10.26 -7.08
N LEU A 216 15.56 10.39 -6.03
CA LEU A 216 17.03 10.41 -6.17
C LEU A 216 17.57 9.06 -6.66
N ALA A 217 17.02 7.94 -6.17
CA ALA A 217 17.40 6.61 -6.60
C ALA A 217 16.90 6.26 -8.01
N ARG A 218 15.75 6.78 -8.41
CA ARG A 218 15.10 6.54 -9.70
C ARG A 218 14.58 7.86 -10.29
N PRO A 219 15.48 8.68 -10.84
CA PRO A 219 15.13 9.99 -11.42
C PRO A 219 14.20 9.89 -12.63
N ASP A 220 14.14 8.74 -13.28
CA ASP A 220 13.27 8.42 -14.40
C ASP A 220 11.80 8.19 -14.01
N LYS A 221 11.50 7.91 -12.72
CA LYS A 221 10.15 7.56 -12.26
C LYS A 221 9.36 8.78 -11.77
N PHE A 222 8.05 8.73 -11.94
CA PHE A 222 7.11 9.61 -11.24
C PHE A 222 6.94 9.12 -9.81
N CYS A 223 7.20 9.97 -8.82
CA CYS A 223 7.15 9.61 -7.41
C CYS A 223 5.99 10.31 -6.72
N LEU A 224 5.02 9.54 -6.18
CA LEU A 224 3.82 10.06 -5.55
C LEU A 224 3.71 9.59 -4.09
N ASN A 225 3.52 10.56 -3.19
CA ASN A 225 3.14 10.34 -1.80
C ASN A 225 1.65 10.66 -1.60
N PHE A 226 0.94 9.79 -0.88
CA PHE A 226 -0.46 9.97 -0.51
C PHE A 226 -0.57 10.07 1.01
N MET A 227 -0.94 11.25 1.54
CA MET A 227 -0.89 11.53 2.96
C MET A 227 -2.07 12.37 3.46
N GLY A 228 -2.28 12.35 4.77
CA GLY A 228 -3.24 13.24 5.44
C GLY A 228 -2.61 14.57 5.87
N ASP A 229 -3.45 15.54 6.14
CA ASP A 229 -3.07 16.88 6.64
C ASP A 229 -2.32 16.83 7.98
N GLY A 230 -2.70 15.94 8.89
CA GLY A 230 -2.00 15.73 10.15
C GLY A 230 -0.56 15.24 9.94
N ALA A 231 -0.33 14.33 9.00
CA ALA A 231 1.01 13.85 8.65
C ALA A 231 1.84 14.94 7.94
N PHE A 232 1.20 15.74 7.08
CA PHE A 232 1.84 16.89 6.45
C PHE A 232 2.35 17.90 7.50
N GLY A 233 1.60 18.13 8.58
CA GLY A 233 2.03 18.97 9.67
C GLY A 233 3.34 18.52 10.36
N MET A 234 3.76 17.26 10.17
CA MET A 234 4.98 16.71 10.78
C MET A 234 6.21 16.78 9.86
N SER A 235 6.04 16.72 8.54
CA SER A 235 7.16 16.72 7.58
C SER A 235 6.96 17.62 6.36
N GLY A 236 5.93 18.47 6.37
CA GLY A 236 5.61 19.33 5.23
C GLY A 236 6.75 20.26 4.82
N LEU A 237 7.64 20.64 5.75
CA LEU A 237 8.83 21.44 5.46
C LEU A 237 9.82 20.71 4.51
N ASP A 238 9.78 19.38 4.43
CA ASP A 238 10.63 18.62 3.48
C ASP A 238 10.23 18.83 2.01
N ILE A 239 9.11 19.50 1.73
CA ILE A 239 8.81 19.99 0.37
C ILE A 239 9.92 20.93 -0.11
N GLU A 240 10.46 21.81 0.76
CA GLU A 240 11.62 22.66 0.45
C GLU A 240 12.84 21.78 0.10
N THR A 241 13.06 20.70 0.86
CA THR A 241 14.16 19.77 0.60
C THR A 241 14.04 19.14 -0.79
N SER A 242 12.84 18.75 -1.20
CA SER A 242 12.57 18.23 -2.55
C SER A 242 12.92 19.28 -3.65
N VAL A 243 12.51 20.52 -3.43
CA VAL A 243 12.80 21.64 -4.38
C VAL A 243 14.29 21.90 -4.45
N ARG A 244 14.95 22.11 -3.32
CA ARG A 244 16.39 22.42 -3.23
C ARG A 244 17.28 21.29 -3.75
N ALA A 245 16.87 20.03 -3.53
CA ALA A 245 17.60 18.86 -4.00
C ALA A 245 17.38 18.57 -5.49
N GLY A 246 16.49 19.29 -6.19
CA GLY A 246 16.13 18.98 -7.57
C GLY A 246 15.52 17.57 -7.73
N ALA A 247 14.83 17.09 -6.70
CA ALA A 247 14.18 15.79 -6.68
C ALA A 247 12.65 15.96 -6.74
N PRO A 248 12.06 16.26 -7.92
CA PRO A 248 10.65 16.59 -8.05
C PRO A 248 9.74 15.41 -7.72
N ILE A 249 8.92 15.58 -6.70
CA ILE A 249 7.91 14.62 -6.27
C ILE A 249 6.52 15.23 -6.35
N THR A 250 5.49 14.38 -6.28
CA THR A 250 4.10 14.82 -6.08
C THR A 250 3.59 14.34 -4.74
N THR A 251 3.08 15.25 -3.92
CA THR A 251 2.41 14.93 -2.66
C THR A 251 0.92 15.24 -2.78
N VAL A 252 0.09 14.23 -2.56
CA VAL A 252 -1.38 14.37 -2.47
C VAL A 252 -1.75 14.43 -1.00
N VAL A 253 -2.23 15.59 -0.55
CA VAL A 253 -2.68 15.80 0.82
C VAL A 253 -4.20 15.70 0.88
N LEU A 254 -4.70 14.74 1.65
CA LEU A 254 -6.11 14.67 2.03
C LEU A 254 -6.37 15.74 3.11
N ASN A 255 -6.85 16.90 2.66
CA ASN A 255 -7.20 18.02 3.55
C ASN A 255 -8.64 17.84 4.03
N ASN A 256 -8.82 16.97 5.02
CA ASN A 256 -10.13 16.66 5.59
C ASN A 256 -10.40 17.40 6.92
N GLY A 257 -9.49 18.25 7.36
CA GLY A 257 -9.60 19.04 8.58
C GLY A 257 -9.56 18.23 9.87
N GLY A 258 -9.11 16.96 9.82
CA GLY A 258 -9.18 16.10 10.99
C GLY A 258 -8.00 15.19 11.21
N MET A 259 -7.41 15.23 12.40
CA MET A 259 -6.39 14.31 12.86
C MET A 259 -6.99 13.30 13.85
N ALA A 260 -6.44 12.07 13.88
CA ALA A 260 -6.87 11.01 14.81
C ALA A 260 -8.39 10.74 14.75
N THR A 261 -8.93 10.63 13.53
CA THR A 261 -10.37 10.50 13.27
C THR A 261 -10.92 9.07 13.45
N TYR A 262 -10.08 8.13 13.81
CA TYR A 262 -10.49 6.75 14.12
C TYR A 262 -11.27 6.68 15.44
N PRO A 263 -12.16 5.70 15.62
CA PRO A 263 -12.93 5.52 16.84
C PRO A 263 -12.04 5.46 18.08
N GLY A 264 -12.40 6.21 19.12
CA GLY A 264 -11.63 6.29 20.38
C GLY A 264 -10.40 7.22 20.34
N GLY A 265 -10.12 7.90 19.24
CA GLY A 265 -9.00 8.85 19.14
C GLY A 265 -9.22 10.11 19.98
N TYR A 266 -8.54 10.21 21.11
CA TYR A 266 -8.47 11.39 22.01
C TYR A 266 -9.82 12.06 22.33
N PRO A 267 -10.87 11.33 22.80
CA PRO A 267 -12.22 11.90 22.92
C PRO A 267 -12.28 13.11 23.86
N THR A 268 -11.64 13.05 25.02
CA THR A 268 -11.60 14.14 26.01
C THR A 268 -10.86 15.36 25.46
N ALA A 269 -9.70 15.16 24.85
CA ALA A 269 -8.92 16.27 24.31
C ALA A 269 -9.64 16.92 23.10
N ARG A 270 -10.35 16.13 22.31
CA ARG A 270 -11.19 16.62 21.22
C ARG A 270 -12.31 17.51 21.74
N GLU A 271 -13.02 17.04 22.77
CA GLU A 271 -14.15 17.77 23.36
C GLU A 271 -13.71 19.08 24.01
N LEU A 272 -12.65 19.01 24.84
CA LEU A 272 -12.22 20.16 25.65
C LEU A 272 -11.37 21.19 24.89
N TYR A 273 -10.56 20.74 23.93
CA TYR A 273 -9.52 21.57 23.31
C TYR A 273 -9.53 21.60 21.79
N GLY A 274 -10.44 20.87 21.12
CA GLY A 274 -10.48 20.79 19.66
C GLY A 274 -9.22 20.23 19.01
N THR A 275 -8.44 19.42 19.73
CA THR A 275 -7.09 18.99 19.31
C THR A 275 -7.03 18.15 18.05
N THR A 276 -8.15 17.66 17.56
CA THR A 276 -8.24 16.91 16.31
C THR A 276 -8.64 17.75 15.12
N HIS A 277 -8.91 19.04 15.32
CA HIS A 277 -9.29 19.94 14.25
C HIS A 277 -8.06 20.55 13.58
N MET A 278 -7.95 20.35 12.28
CA MET A 278 -6.86 20.88 11.46
C MET A 278 -7.38 21.95 10.52
N VAL A 279 -6.59 23.00 10.30
CA VAL A 279 -6.86 24.06 9.34
C VAL A 279 -5.61 24.36 8.54
N GLY A 280 -5.70 24.47 7.22
CA GLY A 280 -4.54 24.80 6.42
C GLY A 280 -4.86 25.00 4.94
N ASN A 281 -4.08 25.87 4.32
CA ASN A 281 -3.94 25.95 2.86
C ASN A 281 -2.58 25.38 2.49
N TYR A 282 -2.55 24.06 2.26
CA TYR A 282 -1.30 23.34 2.04
C TYR A 282 -0.71 23.62 0.67
N ALA A 283 -1.55 23.95 -0.32
CA ALA A 283 -1.09 24.41 -1.63
C ALA A 283 -0.26 25.70 -1.49
N GLN A 284 -0.77 26.70 -0.77
CA GLN A 284 -0.06 27.96 -0.54
C GLN A 284 1.20 27.77 0.29
N MET A 285 1.19 26.83 1.27
CA MET A 285 2.40 26.49 2.02
C MET A 285 3.47 25.90 1.10
N ALA A 286 3.11 25.02 0.19
CA ALA A 286 4.04 24.44 -0.79
C ALA A 286 4.61 25.51 -1.74
N GLU A 287 3.81 26.47 -2.19
CA GLU A 287 4.25 27.60 -2.99
C GLU A 287 5.27 28.47 -2.25
N GLY A 288 5.05 28.73 -0.96
CA GLY A 288 5.99 29.44 -0.09
C GLY A 288 7.35 28.73 0.04
N MET A 289 7.42 27.43 -0.22
CA MET A 289 8.63 26.59 -0.23
C MET A 289 9.22 26.38 -1.66
N GLY A 290 8.67 27.05 -2.67
CA GLY A 290 9.16 26.98 -4.06
C GLY A 290 8.60 25.83 -4.89
N ALA A 291 7.63 25.08 -4.37
CA ALA A 291 6.91 24.06 -5.12
C ALA A 291 5.68 24.66 -5.85
N VAL A 292 4.96 23.84 -6.59
CA VAL A 292 3.68 24.21 -7.21
C VAL A 292 2.54 23.65 -6.37
N GLY A 293 1.68 24.52 -5.86
CA GLY A 293 0.46 24.14 -5.15
C GLY A 293 -0.74 24.07 -6.09
N ILE A 294 -1.55 23.03 -5.99
CA ILE A 294 -2.81 22.86 -6.73
C ILE A 294 -3.91 22.50 -5.75
N ILE A 295 -4.96 23.33 -5.67
CA ILE A 295 -6.15 23.02 -4.88
C ILE A 295 -7.10 22.20 -5.74
N VAL A 296 -7.65 21.14 -5.17
CA VAL A 296 -8.62 20.22 -5.78
C VAL A 296 -9.89 20.22 -4.93
N ASN A 297 -10.98 20.78 -5.43
CA ASN A 297 -12.23 20.97 -4.69
C ASN A 297 -13.33 19.97 -5.07
N THR A 298 -13.29 19.46 -6.31
CA THR A 298 -14.33 18.58 -6.86
C THR A 298 -13.73 17.31 -7.47
N PRO A 299 -14.48 16.20 -7.53
CA PRO A 299 -13.97 14.92 -8.03
C PRO A 299 -13.43 14.96 -9.47
N ASP A 300 -14.02 15.77 -10.35
CA ASP A 300 -13.61 15.91 -11.74
C ASP A 300 -12.30 16.69 -11.93
N GLU A 301 -11.87 17.44 -10.92
CA GLU A 301 -10.59 18.14 -10.92
C GLU A 301 -9.39 17.20 -10.62
N ILE A 302 -9.61 16.01 -10.04
CA ILE A 302 -8.53 15.13 -9.57
C ILE A 302 -7.67 14.64 -10.74
N ALA A 303 -8.29 14.06 -11.78
CA ALA A 303 -7.54 13.52 -12.92
C ALA A 303 -6.74 14.59 -13.69
N PRO A 304 -7.31 15.79 -13.99
CA PRO A 304 -6.53 16.90 -14.54
C PRO A 304 -5.36 17.34 -13.64
N ALA A 305 -5.56 17.40 -12.32
CA ALA A 305 -4.52 17.76 -11.36
C ALA A 305 -3.36 16.75 -11.35
N ILE A 306 -3.66 15.43 -11.35
CA ILE A 306 -2.65 14.37 -11.46
C ILE A 306 -1.84 14.50 -12.75
N LYS A 307 -2.51 14.67 -13.89
CA LYS A 307 -1.84 14.86 -15.19
C LYS A 307 -0.96 16.11 -15.22
N ARG A 308 -1.45 17.19 -14.62
CA ARG A 308 -0.66 18.42 -14.50
C ARG A 308 0.55 18.23 -13.60
N ALA A 309 0.41 17.49 -12.50
CA ALA A 309 1.53 17.16 -11.61
C ALA A 309 2.61 16.33 -12.33
N GLN A 310 2.20 15.34 -13.13
CA GLN A 310 3.14 14.55 -13.96
C GLN A 310 3.94 15.44 -14.92
N GLN A 311 3.29 16.37 -15.61
CA GLN A 311 3.96 17.32 -16.51
C GLN A 311 4.94 18.21 -15.75
N LEU A 312 4.51 18.78 -14.62
CA LEU A 312 5.35 19.66 -13.80
C LEU A 312 6.55 18.89 -13.20
N ASN A 313 6.39 17.65 -12.77
CA ASN A 313 7.51 16.84 -12.31
C ASN A 313 8.50 16.55 -13.45
N ALA A 314 8.04 16.34 -14.69
CA ALA A 314 8.91 16.21 -15.85
C ALA A 314 9.66 17.51 -16.17
N GLU A 315 9.09 18.68 -15.83
CA GLU A 315 9.74 19.99 -15.90
C GLU A 315 10.68 20.26 -14.70
N GLY A 316 10.87 19.30 -13.79
CA GLY A 316 11.73 19.45 -12.61
C GLY A 316 11.07 20.18 -11.43
N LYS A 317 9.74 20.31 -11.41
CA LYS A 317 9.00 21.03 -10.35
C LYS A 317 8.33 20.06 -9.39
N THR A 318 8.55 20.22 -8.09
CA THR A 318 7.80 19.55 -7.02
C THR A 318 6.38 20.07 -6.97
N VAL A 319 5.40 19.18 -6.74
CA VAL A 319 3.97 19.50 -6.75
C VAL A 319 3.30 19.03 -5.48
N LEU A 320 2.38 19.83 -4.95
CA LEU A 320 1.45 19.44 -3.91
C LEU A 320 0.01 19.62 -4.39
N LEU A 321 -0.77 18.52 -4.32
CA LEU A 321 -2.21 18.54 -4.54
C LEU A 321 -2.91 18.64 -3.18
N ASP A 322 -3.53 19.77 -2.89
CA ASP A 322 -4.32 20.03 -1.69
C ASP A 322 -5.78 19.63 -1.97
N VAL A 323 -6.12 18.36 -1.68
CA VAL A 323 -7.42 17.78 -1.98
C VAL A 323 -8.39 18.03 -0.82
N ARG A 324 -9.43 18.83 -1.07
CA ARG A 324 -10.50 19.09 -0.09
C ARG A 324 -11.39 17.87 0.05
N SER A 325 -11.08 17.06 1.07
CA SER A 325 -11.73 15.76 1.26
C SER A 325 -12.61 15.73 2.51
N ASN A 326 -13.55 14.79 2.52
CA ASN A 326 -14.36 14.49 3.69
C ASN A 326 -13.64 13.55 4.67
N LEU A 327 -14.23 13.37 5.84
CA LEU A 327 -13.81 12.40 6.85
C LEU A 327 -14.46 11.04 6.53
N GLU A 328 -13.81 10.24 5.70
CA GLU A 328 -14.29 8.89 5.41
C GLU A 328 -13.86 7.90 6.50
N ALA A 329 -14.83 7.30 7.16
CA ALA A 329 -14.61 6.36 8.25
C ALA A 329 -14.59 4.89 7.80
N ARG A 330 -15.20 4.56 6.65
CA ARG A 330 -15.29 3.19 6.15
C ARG A 330 -13.89 2.66 5.80
N ARG A 331 -13.58 1.46 6.25
CA ARG A 331 -12.33 0.76 5.96
C ARG A 331 -12.65 -0.66 5.51
N SER A 332 -11.80 -1.24 4.66
CA SER A 332 -11.87 -2.65 4.29
C SER A 332 -11.29 -3.52 5.41
N ASN A 333 -11.96 -3.49 6.56
CA ASN A 333 -11.63 -4.26 7.75
C ASN A 333 -12.64 -5.39 7.91
N PHE A 334 -12.14 -6.54 8.33
CA PHE A 334 -12.94 -7.73 8.60
C PHE A 334 -12.67 -8.16 10.04
N SER A 335 -13.47 -7.66 10.97
CA SER A 335 -13.47 -8.03 12.40
C SER A 335 -14.26 -9.31 12.63
#